data_40421b6d2a878daecfe878668621a1cd
#
_entry.id   40421b6d2a878daecfe878668621a1cd
#
_cell.length_a   1.000
_cell.length_b   1.000
_cell.length_c   1.000
_cell.angle_alpha   90.00
_cell.angle_beta   90.00
_cell.angle_gamma   90.00
#
_symmetry.space_group_name_H-M   'P 1'
#
loop_
_entity.id
_entity.type
_entity.pdbx_description
1 polymer ?
#
loop_
_entity_poly.entity_id
_entity_poly.type
_entity_poly.pdbx_seq_one_letter_code
_entity_poly.pdbx_strand_id
1 'polypeptide(L)'
;MYFDDLKIGMTVQIAPAFIEKEKMMDFARTYDNIPLHTDEDYAKMSPFGALIAPGVMSFMSVWAKYLEVDFFGKDLLAGKSTKIEWHKPVYAGDTLYGKAVVTNLVRRNPRNGIVEITIEAYNQNNVLVLTDVTEAIVKCADEKKTGG
;
A
#
# COMPACT_ATOMS: atom_id res chain seq x y z
N MET A 1 9.95 -14.23 7.34
CA MET A 1 10.56 -13.41 8.42
C MET A 1 9.61 -13.38 9.60
N TYR A 2 10.08 -13.83 10.74
CA TYR A 2 9.28 -13.86 11.95
C TYR A 2 9.14 -12.47 12.56
N PHE A 3 8.11 -12.29 13.38
CA PHE A 3 7.92 -11.06 14.16
C PHE A 3 9.20 -10.69 14.94
N ASP A 4 9.87 -11.68 15.53
CA ASP A 4 11.06 -11.47 16.34
C ASP A 4 12.26 -10.91 15.57
N ASP A 5 12.27 -11.07 14.24
CA ASP A 5 13.35 -10.57 13.38
C ASP A 5 13.14 -9.11 12.97
N LEU A 6 11.96 -8.56 13.22
CA LEU A 6 11.59 -7.23 12.75
C LEU A 6 12.12 -6.15 13.71
N LYS A 7 12.48 -5.00 13.13
CA LYS A 7 12.91 -3.82 13.88
C LYS A 7 12.26 -2.59 13.29
N ILE A 8 11.87 -1.68 14.17
CA ILE A 8 11.37 -0.36 13.75
C ILE A 8 12.46 0.34 12.93
N GLY A 9 12.06 0.90 11.79
CA GLY A 9 12.98 1.55 10.85
C GLY A 9 13.42 0.68 9.69
N MET A 10 13.17 -0.64 9.73
CA MET A 10 13.40 -1.47 8.55
C MET A 10 12.63 -0.93 7.37
N THR A 11 13.30 -0.80 6.23
CA THR A 11 12.77 -0.15 5.03
C THR A 11 12.82 -1.10 3.85
N VAL A 12 11.74 -1.10 3.06
CA VAL A 12 11.60 -1.88 1.84
C VAL A 12 11.32 -0.94 0.69
N GLN A 13 12.12 -1.01 -0.37
CA GLN A 13 11.84 -0.29 -1.61
C GLN A 13 10.80 -1.06 -2.43
N ILE A 14 9.82 -0.34 -2.93
CA ILE A 14 8.72 -0.89 -3.71
C ILE A 14 8.96 -0.56 -5.19
N ALA A 15 8.82 -1.54 -6.07
CA ALA A 15 8.96 -1.32 -7.51
C ALA A 15 7.91 -0.29 -8.00
N PRO A 16 8.25 0.49 -9.05
CA PRO A 16 7.32 1.49 -9.57
C PRO A 16 6.00 0.89 -10.02
N ALA A 17 4.91 1.60 -9.74
CA ALA A 17 3.55 1.23 -10.15
C ALA A 17 3.04 2.23 -11.19
N PHE A 18 2.81 1.78 -12.42
CA PHE A 18 2.26 2.61 -13.49
C PHE A 18 0.74 2.60 -13.45
N ILE A 19 0.13 3.78 -13.51
CA ILE A 19 -1.33 3.94 -13.50
C ILE A 19 -1.83 3.95 -14.94
N GLU A 20 -2.24 2.78 -15.40
CA GLU A 20 -2.75 2.59 -16.74
C GLU A 20 -4.21 3.05 -16.84
N LYS A 21 -4.51 3.90 -17.81
CA LYS A 21 -5.83 4.52 -17.98
C LYS A 21 -6.97 3.50 -18.09
N GLU A 22 -6.80 2.47 -18.92
CA GLU A 22 -7.86 1.47 -19.11
C GLU A 22 -8.13 0.65 -17.84
N LYS A 23 -7.09 0.27 -17.13
CA LYS A 23 -7.24 -0.43 -15.85
C LYS A 23 -7.89 0.46 -14.80
N MET A 24 -7.56 1.73 -14.79
CA MET A 24 -8.15 2.73 -13.92
C MET A 24 -9.66 2.86 -14.18
N MET A 25 -10.05 2.97 -15.44
CA MET A 25 -11.46 3.10 -15.81
C MET A 25 -12.24 1.81 -15.55
N ASP A 26 -11.66 0.64 -15.81
CA ASP A 26 -12.27 -0.65 -15.50
C ASP A 26 -12.51 -0.83 -14.01
N PHE A 27 -11.52 -0.50 -13.19
CA PHE A 27 -11.67 -0.53 -11.73
C PHE A 27 -12.80 0.42 -11.28
N ALA A 28 -12.81 1.64 -11.82
CA ALA A 28 -13.81 2.64 -11.46
C ALA A 28 -15.22 2.18 -11.82
N ARG A 29 -15.42 1.62 -13.02
CA ARG A 29 -16.72 1.13 -13.44
C ARG A 29 -17.29 0.05 -12.53
N THR A 30 -16.41 -0.75 -11.94
CA THR A 30 -16.80 -1.85 -11.06
C THR A 30 -17.00 -1.39 -9.61
N TYR A 31 -16.10 -0.54 -9.09
CA TYR A 31 -16.02 -0.28 -7.65
C TYR A 31 -16.20 1.18 -7.24
N ASP A 32 -16.05 2.14 -8.14
CA ASP A 32 -16.07 3.57 -7.82
C ASP A 32 -16.52 4.37 -9.05
N ASN A 33 -17.74 4.09 -9.47
CA ASN A 33 -18.26 4.56 -10.74
C ASN A 33 -18.81 6.01 -10.62
N ILE A 34 -17.89 6.96 -10.61
CA ILE A 34 -18.22 8.39 -10.62
C ILE A 34 -17.55 9.08 -11.82
N PRO A 35 -18.13 10.19 -12.33
CA PRO A 35 -17.62 10.82 -13.56
C PRO A 35 -16.18 11.29 -13.52
N LEU A 36 -15.65 11.66 -12.36
CA LEU A 36 -14.24 12.04 -12.18
C LEU A 36 -13.27 10.95 -12.65
N HIS A 37 -13.69 9.68 -12.59
CA HIS A 37 -12.86 8.53 -12.95
C HIS A 37 -13.21 7.92 -14.30
N THR A 38 -14.39 8.22 -14.87
CA THR A 38 -14.92 7.49 -16.03
C THR A 38 -15.31 8.37 -17.21
N ASP A 39 -15.47 9.68 -17.03
CA ASP A 39 -15.92 10.61 -18.06
C ASP A 39 -14.88 11.70 -18.31
N GLU A 40 -14.14 11.57 -19.41
CA GLU A 40 -13.06 12.50 -19.74
C GLU A 40 -13.55 13.94 -19.93
N ASP A 41 -14.71 14.13 -20.55
CA ASP A 41 -15.25 15.48 -20.78
C ASP A 41 -15.64 16.13 -19.45
N TYR A 42 -16.29 15.37 -18.58
CA TYR A 42 -16.61 15.84 -17.24
C TYR A 42 -15.34 16.19 -16.46
N ALA A 43 -14.34 15.31 -16.49
CA ALA A 43 -13.10 15.49 -15.76
C ALA A 43 -12.31 16.72 -16.22
N LYS A 44 -12.31 17.03 -17.53
CA LYS A 44 -11.68 18.24 -18.08
C LYS A 44 -12.27 19.51 -17.49
N MET A 45 -13.57 19.51 -17.22
CA MET A 45 -14.27 20.66 -16.63
C MET A 45 -14.20 20.70 -15.12
N SER A 46 -13.67 19.66 -14.50
CA SER A 46 -13.47 19.57 -13.04
C SER A 46 -12.26 20.38 -12.59
N PRO A 47 -12.11 20.65 -11.27
CA PRO A 47 -10.91 21.30 -10.74
C PRO A 47 -9.61 20.52 -11.01
N PHE A 48 -9.70 19.23 -11.34
CA PHE A 48 -8.53 18.39 -11.61
C PHE A 48 -8.05 18.51 -13.07
N GLY A 49 -8.91 18.93 -13.99
CA GLY A 49 -8.57 19.16 -15.40
C GLY A 49 -8.37 17.90 -16.24
N ALA A 50 -8.45 16.70 -15.68
CA ALA A 50 -8.31 15.42 -16.34
C ALA A 50 -8.88 14.31 -15.45
N LEU A 51 -9.01 13.08 -15.99
CA LEU A 51 -9.40 11.91 -15.21
C LEU A 51 -8.38 11.66 -14.11
N ILE A 52 -8.89 11.45 -12.90
CA ILE A 52 -8.09 11.02 -11.75
C ILE A 52 -8.40 9.56 -11.41
N ALA A 53 -7.42 8.86 -10.88
CA ALA A 53 -7.57 7.49 -10.44
C ALA A 53 -8.43 7.42 -9.16
N PRO A 54 -9.29 6.39 -9.03
CA PRO A 54 -9.89 6.09 -7.73
C PRO A 54 -8.78 5.93 -6.69
N GLY A 55 -8.95 6.58 -5.52
CA GLY A 55 -7.91 6.57 -4.49
C GLY A 55 -7.53 5.15 -4.06
N VAL A 56 -8.53 4.28 -3.88
CA VAL A 56 -8.29 2.87 -3.50
C VAL A 56 -7.48 2.14 -4.59
N MET A 57 -7.76 2.41 -5.86
CA MET A 57 -7.01 1.80 -6.98
C MET A 57 -5.55 2.25 -6.99
N SER A 58 -5.28 3.54 -6.77
CA SER A 58 -3.90 4.03 -6.68
C SER A 58 -3.15 3.37 -5.53
N PHE A 59 -3.79 3.22 -4.37
CA PHE A 59 -3.22 2.47 -3.25
C PHE A 59 -2.96 1.01 -3.63
N MET A 60 -3.95 0.31 -4.19
CA MET A 60 -3.81 -1.10 -4.54
C MET A 60 -2.72 -1.34 -5.58
N SER A 61 -2.48 -0.37 -6.46
CA SER A 61 -1.39 -0.46 -7.44
C SER A 61 -0.01 -0.48 -6.77
N VAL A 62 0.17 0.36 -5.75
CA VAL A 62 1.40 0.38 -4.92
C VAL A 62 1.47 -0.86 -4.04
N TRP A 63 0.36 -1.25 -3.44
CA TRP A 63 0.27 -2.43 -2.58
C TRP A 63 0.64 -3.72 -3.33
N ALA A 64 0.19 -3.87 -4.57
CA ALA A 64 0.55 -5.02 -5.40
C ALA A 64 2.06 -5.13 -5.60
N LYS A 65 2.74 -4.01 -5.80
CA LYS A 65 4.21 -3.97 -5.92
C LYS A 65 4.90 -4.25 -4.58
N TYR A 66 4.33 -3.77 -3.49
CA TYR A 66 4.81 -4.10 -2.15
C TYR A 66 4.75 -5.62 -1.90
N LEU A 67 3.65 -6.26 -2.26
CA LEU A 67 3.48 -7.70 -2.08
C LEU A 67 4.49 -8.53 -2.88
N GLU A 68 4.96 -8.02 -4.02
CA GLU A 68 6.00 -8.69 -4.81
C GLU A 68 7.33 -8.85 -4.06
N VAL A 69 7.60 -7.97 -3.09
CA VAL A 69 8.80 -8.07 -2.25
C VAL A 69 8.75 -9.28 -1.32
N ASP A 70 7.54 -9.73 -0.98
CA ASP A 70 7.31 -10.88 -0.09
C ASP A 70 8.06 -10.76 1.25
N PHE A 71 7.94 -9.58 1.87
CA PHE A 71 8.75 -9.19 3.02
C PHE A 71 8.57 -10.11 4.23
N PHE A 72 7.34 -10.55 4.50
CA PHE A 72 7.05 -11.44 5.63
C PHE A 72 7.07 -12.92 5.22
N GLY A 73 7.01 -13.22 3.94
CA GLY A 73 6.92 -14.59 3.47
C GLY A 73 5.69 -15.31 4.01
N LYS A 74 5.86 -16.57 4.30
CA LYS A 74 4.81 -17.44 4.85
C LYS A 74 4.47 -17.15 6.31
N ASP A 75 5.20 -16.29 6.97
CA ASP A 75 4.98 -15.93 8.38
C ASP A 75 3.92 -14.83 8.55
N LEU A 76 3.46 -14.23 7.46
CA LEU A 76 2.30 -13.36 7.45
C LEU A 76 1.04 -14.17 7.69
N LEU A 77 0.34 -13.89 8.79
CA LEU A 77 -0.86 -14.63 9.17
C LEU A 77 -2.15 -13.97 8.69
N ALA A 78 -2.24 -12.64 8.80
CA ALA A 78 -3.44 -11.90 8.40
C ALA A 78 -3.16 -10.40 8.33
N GLY A 79 -3.99 -9.69 7.56
CA GLY A 79 -4.12 -8.24 7.69
C GLY A 79 -5.03 -7.90 8.86
N LYS A 80 -4.81 -6.76 9.49
CA LYS A 80 -5.62 -6.30 10.60
C LYS A 80 -6.34 -4.99 10.28
N SER A 81 -5.61 -4.00 9.79
CA SER A 81 -6.17 -2.70 9.45
C SER A 81 -5.35 -2.01 8.39
N THR A 82 -5.99 -1.11 7.66
CA THR A 82 -5.30 -0.19 6.77
C THR A 82 -5.97 1.17 6.86
N LYS A 83 -5.15 2.22 6.90
CA LYS A 83 -5.61 3.60 6.89
C LYS A 83 -4.89 4.35 5.78
N ILE A 84 -5.64 4.76 4.78
CA ILE A 84 -5.12 5.44 3.60
C ILE A 84 -5.49 6.92 3.68
N GLU A 85 -4.51 7.79 3.43
CA GLU A 85 -4.73 9.21 3.26
C GLU A 85 -4.23 9.61 1.88
N TRP A 86 -5.08 10.29 1.10
CA TRP A 86 -4.72 10.83 -0.20
C TRP A 86 -4.39 12.31 -0.07
N HIS A 87 -3.20 12.70 -0.51
CA HIS A 87 -2.68 14.07 -0.36
C HIS A 87 -2.77 14.87 -1.66
N LYS A 88 -2.66 14.19 -2.80
CA LYS A 88 -2.73 14.78 -4.13
C LYS A 88 -3.42 13.82 -5.09
N PRO A 89 -4.11 14.34 -6.13
CA PRO A 89 -4.73 13.46 -7.12
C PRO A 89 -3.67 12.67 -7.90
N VAL A 90 -4.05 11.46 -8.30
CA VAL A 90 -3.25 10.61 -9.17
C VAL A 90 -3.94 10.57 -10.53
N TYR A 91 -3.19 10.86 -11.58
CA TYR A 91 -3.69 10.92 -12.95
C TYR A 91 -3.35 9.66 -13.72
N ALA A 92 -4.14 9.37 -14.76
CA ALA A 92 -3.77 8.33 -15.72
C ALA A 92 -2.40 8.64 -16.32
N GLY A 93 -1.54 7.63 -16.41
CA GLY A 93 -0.18 7.79 -16.89
C GLY A 93 0.85 8.15 -15.84
N ASP A 94 0.43 8.43 -14.60
CA ASP A 94 1.37 8.64 -13.50
C ASP A 94 2.10 7.34 -13.17
N THR A 95 3.33 7.47 -12.72
CA THR A 95 4.09 6.38 -12.11
C THR A 95 4.27 6.68 -10.63
N LEU A 96 3.91 5.71 -9.79
CA LEU A 96 4.02 5.85 -8.34
C LEU A 96 5.21 5.07 -7.82
N TYR A 97 5.99 5.72 -6.97
CA TYR A 97 7.18 5.18 -6.34
C TYR A 97 6.91 5.03 -4.85
N GLY A 98 6.89 3.81 -4.38
CA GLY A 98 6.57 3.50 -2.99
C GLY A 98 7.78 3.13 -2.16
N LYS A 99 7.66 3.38 -0.86
CA LYS A 99 8.61 2.98 0.17
C LYS A 99 7.82 2.53 1.38
N ALA A 100 8.16 1.36 1.92
CA ALA A 100 7.54 0.81 3.11
C ALA A 100 8.53 0.81 4.27
N VAL A 101 8.08 1.22 5.44
CA VAL A 101 8.89 1.28 6.66
C VAL A 101 8.13 0.61 7.79
N VAL A 102 8.83 -0.24 8.56
CA VAL A 102 8.29 -0.78 9.81
C VAL A 102 8.26 0.36 10.83
N THR A 103 7.07 0.77 11.22
CA THR A 103 6.88 1.95 12.10
C THR A 103 6.43 1.60 13.51
N ASN A 104 5.91 0.40 13.74
CA ASN A 104 5.58 -0.05 15.09
C ASN A 104 5.55 -1.58 15.15
N LEU A 105 5.81 -2.11 16.35
CA LEU A 105 5.81 -3.54 16.65
C LEU A 105 5.18 -3.75 18.01
N VAL A 106 4.14 -4.58 18.07
CA VAL A 106 3.46 -4.92 19.32
C VAL A 106 3.27 -6.43 19.41
N ARG A 107 3.96 -7.07 20.36
CA ARG A 107 3.75 -8.49 20.60
C ARG A 107 2.37 -8.68 21.24
N ARG A 108 1.54 -9.55 20.65
CA ARG A 108 0.21 -9.87 21.17
C ARG A 108 0.23 -11.02 22.17
N ASN A 109 1.01 -12.03 21.87
CA ASN A 109 1.09 -13.27 22.63
C ASN A 109 2.37 -14.02 22.20
N PRO A 110 2.68 -15.20 22.78
CA PRO A 110 3.89 -15.95 22.40
C PRO A 110 3.94 -16.39 20.94
N ARG A 111 2.80 -16.40 20.23
CA ARG A 111 2.69 -16.95 18.86
C ARG A 111 2.73 -15.91 17.77
N ASN A 112 2.29 -14.68 18.03
CA ASN A 112 2.27 -13.64 17.01
C ASN A 112 2.35 -12.23 17.59
N GLY A 113 2.63 -11.29 16.69
CA GLY A 113 2.63 -9.87 16.99
C GLY A 113 2.02 -9.06 15.86
N ILE A 114 1.74 -7.80 16.14
CA ILE A 114 1.23 -6.82 15.17
C ILE A 114 2.40 -6.00 14.67
N VAL A 115 2.56 -5.95 13.35
CA VAL A 115 3.52 -5.10 12.66
C VAL A 115 2.77 -3.96 12.01
N GLU A 116 3.21 -2.73 12.27
CA GLU A 116 2.71 -1.56 11.56
C GLU A 116 3.70 -1.21 10.45
N ILE A 117 3.19 -1.16 9.22
CA ILE A 117 3.96 -0.75 8.04
C ILE A 117 3.37 0.57 7.55
N THR A 118 4.22 1.58 7.37
CA THR A 118 3.83 2.84 6.75
C THR A 118 4.39 2.88 5.33
N ILE A 119 3.50 3.06 4.36
CA ILE A 119 3.86 3.21 2.94
C ILE A 119 3.64 4.65 2.56
N GLU A 120 4.67 5.26 1.96
CA GLU A 120 4.58 6.56 1.31
C GLU A 120 4.73 6.35 -0.19
N ALA A 121 3.84 6.94 -0.98
CA ALA A 121 3.93 6.88 -2.44
C ALA A 121 4.02 8.27 -3.04
N TYR A 122 4.97 8.42 -3.95
CA TYR A 122 5.28 9.66 -4.66
C TYR A 122 5.03 9.46 -6.15
N ASN A 123 4.61 10.51 -6.84
CA ASN A 123 4.53 10.47 -8.30
C ASN A 123 5.89 10.73 -8.96
N GLN A 124 5.94 10.75 -10.29
CA GLN A 124 7.16 10.98 -11.07
C GLN A 124 7.79 12.36 -10.84
N ASN A 125 7.06 13.30 -10.28
CA ASN A 125 7.54 14.64 -9.93
C ASN A 125 7.97 14.73 -8.46
N ASN A 126 8.12 13.58 -7.79
CA ASN A 126 8.50 13.48 -6.39
C ASN A 126 7.51 14.19 -5.45
N VAL A 127 6.24 14.19 -5.80
CA VAL A 127 5.16 14.72 -4.97
C VAL A 127 4.50 13.58 -4.22
N LEU A 128 4.38 13.72 -2.90
CA LEU A 128 3.69 12.74 -2.06
C LEU A 128 2.20 12.73 -2.42
N VAL A 129 1.71 11.60 -2.92
CA VAL A 129 0.31 11.47 -3.35
C VAL A 129 -0.55 10.72 -2.35
N LEU A 130 0.02 9.73 -1.67
CA LEU A 130 -0.72 9.01 -0.63
C LEU A 130 0.22 8.46 0.44
N THR A 131 -0.35 8.25 1.62
CA THR A 131 0.27 7.48 2.70
C THR A 131 -0.70 6.40 3.15
N ASP A 132 -0.15 5.26 3.53
CA ASP A 132 -0.92 4.15 4.10
C ASP A 132 -0.25 3.68 5.38
N VAL A 133 -1.05 3.43 6.41
CA VAL A 133 -0.60 2.77 7.63
C VAL A 133 -1.38 1.46 7.74
N THR A 134 -0.69 0.35 7.52
CA THR A 134 -1.26 -0.98 7.56
C THR A 134 -0.71 -1.76 8.73
N GLU A 135 -1.61 -2.39 9.48
CA GLU A 135 -1.25 -3.34 10.52
C GLU A 135 -1.47 -4.77 10.02
N ALA A 136 -0.49 -5.62 10.26
CA ALA A 136 -0.53 -7.03 9.90
C ALA A 136 -0.15 -7.88 11.09
N ILE A 137 -0.66 -9.10 11.13
CA ILE A 137 -0.33 -10.08 12.16
C ILE A 137 0.72 -11.02 11.59
N VAL A 138 1.86 -11.11 12.26
CA VAL A 138 3.01 -11.89 11.83
C VAL A 138 3.36 -12.91 12.90
N LYS A 139 3.68 -14.12 12.47
CA LYS A 139 4.05 -15.23 13.36
C LYS A 139 5.33 -14.93 14.09
N CYS A 140 5.36 -15.24 15.39
CA CYS A 140 6.58 -15.28 16.17
C CYS A 140 7.36 -16.57 15.89
N ALA A 141 8.67 -16.53 16.07
CA ALA A 141 9.50 -17.72 16.04
C ALA A 141 9.02 -18.69 17.14
N ASP A 142 9.00 -19.99 16.79
CA ASP A 142 8.73 -21.00 17.79
C ASP A 142 9.76 -20.87 18.92
N GLU A 143 9.31 -20.95 20.18
CA GLU A 143 10.25 -21.06 21.27
C GLU A 143 11.17 -22.24 20.96
N LYS A 144 12.47 -21.95 20.81
CA LYS A 144 13.44 -23.03 20.79
C LYS A 144 13.15 -23.83 22.03
N LYS A 145 12.69 -25.08 21.86
CA LYS A 145 12.74 -26.03 22.96
C LYS A 145 14.19 -26.04 23.38
N THR A 146 14.52 -25.29 24.41
CA THR A 146 15.73 -25.47 25.17
C THR A 146 15.60 -26.80 25.92
N GLY A 147 15.40 -27.85 25.14
CA GLY A 147 15.58 -29.18 25.63
C GLY A 147 17.06 -29.40 25.60
N GLY A 148 17.64 -29.10 26.67
CA GLY A 148 19.00 -29.59 26.87
C GLY A 148 19.08 -31.02 26.52
#